data_04a1ca056f2041fdb37cfdcc8abcdaf1
#
_entry.id   04a1ca056f2041fdb37cfdcc8abcdaf1
#
_cell.length_a   1.000
_cell.length_b   1.000
_cell.length_c   1.000
_cell.angle_alpha   90.00
_cell.angle_beta   90.00
_cell.angle_gamma   90.00
#
_symmetry.space_group_name_H-M   'P 1'
#
loop_
_entity.id
_entity.type
_entity.pdbx_description
1 polymer ?
#
loop_
_entity_poly.entity_id
_entity_poly.type
_entity_poly.pdbx_seq_one_letter_code
_entity_poly.pdbx_strand_id
1 'polypeptide(L)'
;MFRVIYMYVCPICKKRLRKLDNVWHCQNGHSFDIARKGYVNLLTTKGRNPKNAGDNAEMVKARTDFLDRDYYLPLAKKTAEVMGGLLENVKQPYIIDSGCGEGFYTVNYAKALPKTKFYGIDISKAAVAHCMTRIHCENITNCEFAVASSFQLPFIDKFADLIVCTFAPVSNDEYARVLKDGGKLV
;
A
#
# COMPACT_ATOMS: atom_id res chain seq x y z
N MET A 1 21.79 5.99 3.43
CA MET A 1 20.95 7.21 3.33
C MET A 1 19.91 6.95 2.23
N PHE A 2 18.63 6.74 2.57
CA PHE A 2 17.59 6.51 1.56
C PHE A 2 17.38 7.81 0.80
N ARG A 3 17.49 7.73 -0.53
CA ARG A 3 17.11 8.85 -1.40
C ARG A 3 15.62 9.09 -1.21
N VAL A 4 15.22 10.30 -0.86
CA VAL A 4 13.80 10.66 -0.74
C VAL A 4 13.17 10.52 -2.13
N ILE A 5 12.51 9.41 -2.37
CA ILE A 5 11.78 9.17 -3.62
C ILE A 5 10.33 9.61 -3.38
N TYR A 6 9.91 10.66 -4.06
CA TYR A 6 8.51 11.10 -4.05
C TYR A 6 7.70 10.20 -4.99
N MET A 7 7.22 9.07 -4.46
CA MET A 7 6.55 8.02 -5.23
C MET A 7 5.10 8.35 -5.58
N TYR A 8 4.43 9.16 -4.73
CA TYR A 8 3.02 9.43 -4.94
C TYR A 8 2.78 10.50 -6.02
N VAL A 9 1.67 10.30 -6.75
CA VAL A 9 1.11 11.29 -7.67
C VAL A 9 -0.20 11.86 -7.13
N CYS A 10 -0.45 13.11 -7.43
CA CYS A 10 -1.70 13.78 -7.10
C CYS A 10 -2.87 13.09 -7.80
N PRO A 11 -3.89 12.60 -7.08
CA PRO A 11 -5.01 11.92 -7.70
C PRO A 11 -5.88 12.85 -8.57
N ILE A 12 -5.74 14.17 -8.40
CA ILE A 12 -6.51 15.19 -9.15
C ILE A 12 -5.83 15.55 -10.47
N CYS A 13 -4.51 15.83 -10.45
CA CYS A 13 -3.79 16.36 -11.61
C CYS A 13 -2.60 15.52 -12.07
N LYS A 14 -2.35 14.35 -11.46
CA LYS A 14 -1.30 13.39 -11.79
C LYS A 14 0.15 13.91 -11.64
N LYS A 15 0.34 15.13 -11.15
CA LYS A 15 1.68 15.66 -10.85
C LYS A 15 2.23 15.00 -9.59
N ARG A 16 3.55 14.87 -9.49
CA ARG A 16 4.21 14.31 -8.31
C ARG A 16 3.84 15.06 -7.04
N LEU A 17 3.60 14.31 -5.97
CA LEU A 17 3.43 14.84 -4.63
C LEU A 17 4.80 14.93 -3.94
N ARG A 18 4.99 16.00 -3.19
CA ARG A 18 6.15 16.20 -2.31
C ARG A 18 5.64 16.30 -0.87
N LYS A 19 6.29 15.58 0.02
CA LYS A 19 5.99 15.65 1.45
C LYS A 19 6.71 16.85 2.05
N LEU A 20 5.93 17.72 2.69
CA LEU A 20 6.44 18.85 3.46
C LEU A 20 5.74 18.80 4.82
N ASP A 21 6.50 18.58 5.87
CA ASP A 21 5.97 18.31 7.22
C ASP A 21 4.94 17.17 7.21
N ASN A 22 3.71 17.44 7.64
CA ASN A 22 2.60 16.49 7.70
C ASN A 22 1.62 16.59 6.54
N VAL A 23 2.05 17.13 5.40
CA VAL A 23 1.19 17.35 4.23
C VAL A 23 1.90 16.92 2.95
N TRP A 24 1.19 16.27 2.05
CA TRP A 24 1.63 16.02 0.69
C TRP A 24 1.08 17.10 -0.24
N HIS A 25 1.95 17.78 -0.99
CA HIS A 25 1.61 18.86 -1.93
C HIS A 25 2.01 18.54 -3.34
N CYS A 26 1.22 18.98 -4.32
CA CYS A 26 1.65 19.01 -5.72
C CYS A 26 1.92 20.46 -6.17
N GLN A 27 2.61 20.60 -7.29
CA GLN A 27 2.94 21.91 -7.88
C GLN A 27 1.73 22.74 -8.32
N ASN A 28 0.54 22.11 -8.46
CA ASN A 28 -0.72 22.77 -8.82
C ASN A 28 -1.55 23.17 -7.58
N GLY A 29 -0.95 23.19 -6.39
CA GLY A 29 -1.59 23.66 -5.16
C GLY A 29 -2.51 22.64 -4.47
N HIS A 30 -2.68 21.40 -4.99
CA HIS A 30 -3.46 20.40 -4.25
C HIS A 30 -2.65 19.87 -3.08
N SER A 31 -3.31 19.72 -1.93
CA SER A 31 -2.70 19.24 -0.68
C SER A 31 -3.51 18.09 -0.07
N PHE A 32 -2.81 17.19 0.62
CA PHE A 32 -3.37 16.01 1.26
C PHE A 32 -2.71 15.83 2.62
N ASP A 33 -3.47 16.01 3.69
CA ASP A 33 -2.98 15.89 5.05
C ASP A 33 -2.63 14.45 5.38
N ILE A 34 -1.54 14.27 6.12
CA ILE A 34 -1.21 12.99 6.74
C ILE A 34 -2.05 12.88 8.01
N ALA A 35 -2.86 11.85 8.08
CA ALA A 35 -3.67 11.56 9.26
C ALA A 35 -2.77 11.40 10.50
N ARG A 36 -3.31 11.70 11.70
CA ARG A 36 -2.57 11.54 12.97
C ARG A 36 -1.97 10.14 13.15
N LYS A 37 -2.56 9.10 12.54
CA LYS A 37 -2.04 7.73 12.54
C LYS A 37 -0.89 7.52 11.54
N GLY A 38 -0.56 8.47 10.66
CA GLY A 38 0.61 8.42 9.77
C GLY A 38 0.32 8.02 8.31
N TYR A 39 -0.92 7.73 7.92
CA TYR A 39 -1.29 7.45 6.52
C TYR A 39 -1.82 8.70 5.80
N VAL A 40 -1.83 8.68 4.47
CA VAL A 40 -2.44 9.72 3.65
C VAL A 40 -3.70 9.21 2.94
N ASN A 41 -4.71 10.08 2.79
CA ASN A 41 -5.89 9.77 2.00
C ASN A 41 -5.78 10.41 0.60
N LEU A 42 -5.55 9.57 -0.40
CA LEU A 42 -5.44 9.96 -1.83
C LEU A 42 -6.66 9.51 -2.65
N LEU A 43 -7.72 9.06 -2.00
CA LEU A 43 -8.98 8.70 -2.65
C LEU A 43 -9.76 9.98 -3.00
N THR A 44 -10.04 10.19 -4.27
CA THR A 44 -10.87 11.33 -4.72
C THR A 44 -12.35 10.96 -4.78
N THR A 45 -13.21 11.95 -4.49
CA THR A 45 -14.67 11.78 -4.45
C THR A 45 -15.35 11.85 -5.83
N LYS A 46 -14.60 12.09 -6.91
CA LYS A 46 -15.18 12.20 -8.26
C LYS A 46 -15.83 10.89 -8.67
N GLY A 47 -17.17 10.87 -8.66
CA GLY A 47 -18.00 9.81 -9.23
C GLY A 47 -18.34 8.63 -8.34
N ARG A 48 -17.96 8.61 -7.03
CA ARG A 48 -18.31 7.52 -6.10
C ARG A 48 -18.62 8.07 -4.71
N ASN A 49 -19.50 7.38 -3.98
CA ASN A 49 -19.79 7.75 -2.58
C ASN A 49 -18.67 7.18 -1.66
N PRO A 50 -17.70 8.00 -1.24
CA PRO A 50 -16.54 7.52 -0.48
C PRO A 50 -16.88 7.10 0.95
N LYS A 51 -18.08 7.40 1.44
CA LYS A 51 -18.51 7.07 2.80
C LYS A 51 -18.64 5.55 3.02
N ASN A 52 -18.90 4.78 1.94
CA ASN A 52 -19.10 3.34 1.99
C ASN A 52 -18.08 2.57 1.12
N ALA A 53 -16.93 3.16 0.84
CA ALA A 53 -15.91 2.50 0.04
C ALA A 53 -15.11 1.52 0.88
N GLY A 54 -15.14 0.24 0.49
CA GLY A 54 -14.41 -0.84 1.16
C GLY A 54 -15.03 -1.25 2.51
N ASP A 55 -14.26 -2.00 3.28
CA ASP A 55 -14.67 -2.51 4.59
C ASP A 55 -14.90 -1.37 5.60
N ASN A 56 -16.00 -1.43 6.34
CA ASN A 56 -16.24 -0.57 7.50
C ASN A 56 -15.45 -1.06 8.72
N ALA A 57 -15.54 -0.34 9.85
CA ALA A 57 -14.78 -0.68 11.06
C ALA A 57 -15.15 -2.04 11.66
N GLU A 58 -16.42 -2.43 11.56
CA GLU A 58 -16.92 -3.73 12.07
C GLU A 58 -16.38 -4.88 11.21
N MET A 59 -16.42 -4.73 9.88
CA MET A 59 -15.84 -5.70 8.93
C MET A 59 -14.33 -5.83 9.12
N VAL A 60 -13.63 -4.72 9.29
CA VAL A 60 -12.18 -4.72 9.59
C VAL A 60 -11.90 -5.48 10.88
N LYS A 61 -12.69 -5.24 11.94
CA LYS A 61 -12.54 -5.95 13.21
C LYS A 61 -12.76 -7.46 13.04
N ALA A 62 -13.84 -7.87 12.37
CA ALA A 62 -14.14 -9.28 12.15
C ALA A 62 -13.03 -9.98 11.33
N ARG A 63 -12.50 -9.30 10.31
CA ARG A 63 -11.38 -9.79 9.51
C ARG A 63 -10.12 -9.93 10.35
N THR A 64 -9.79 -8.93 11.17
CA THR A 64 -8.66 -8.96 12.10
C THR A 64 -8.76 -10.12 13.08
N ASP A 65 -9.93 -10.27 13.76
CA ASP A 65 -10.18 -11.33 14.73
C ASP A 65 -10.03 -12.73 14.10
N PHE A 66 -10.30 -12.86 12.79
CA PHE A 66 -10.12 -14.11 12.06
C PHE A 66 -8.67 -14.34 11.63
N LEU A 67 -8.02 -13.35 11.04
CA LEU A 67 -6.66 -13.49 10.51
C LEU A 67 -5.62 -13.62 11.64
N ASP A 68 -5.85 -13.01 12.80
CA ASP A 68 -4.97 -13.11 13.97
C ASP A 68 -5.01 -14.51 14.63
N ARG A 69 -5.85 -15.43 14.15
CA ARG A 69 -5.78 -16.85 14.49
C ARG A 69 -4.74 -17.63 13.67
N ASP A 70 -3.97 -16.94 12.83
CA ASP A 70 -2.87 -17.48 12.04
C ASP A 70 -3.22 -18.57 11.00
N TYR A 71 -4.51 -18.82 10.72
CA TYR A 71 -4.92 -19.79 9.70
C TYR A 71 -4.35 -19.47 8.31
N TYR A 72 -4.15 -18.19 8.01
CA TYR A 72 -3.57 -17.73 6.74
C TYR A 72 -2.07 -17.37 6.82
N LEU A 73 -1.44 -17.56 7.98
CA LEU A 73 0.00 -17.30 8.12
C LEU A 73 0.87 -18.20 7.21
N PRO A 74 0.55 -19.48 6.96
CA PRO A 74 1.29 -20.28 6.00
C PRO A 74 1.26 -19.71 4.57
N LEU A 75 0.10 -19.18 4.13
CA LEU A 75 -0.02 -18.50 2.84
C LEU A 75 0.84 -17.24 2.80
N ALA A 76 0.77 -16.39 3.82
CA ALA A 76 1.57 -15.18 3.91
C ALA A 76 3.08 -15.48 3.85
N LYS A 77 3.54 -16.50 4.60
CA LYS A 77 4.95 -16.94 4.57
C LYS A 77 5.37 -17.44 3.20
N LYS A 78 4.54 -18.27 2.56
CA LYS A 78 4.87 -18.82 1.23
C LYS A 78 4.89 -17.75 0.16
N THR A 79 3.96 -16.80 0.22
CA THR A 79 3.94 -15.65 -0.69
C THR A 79 5.20 -14.78 -0.51
N ALA A 80 5.61 -14.54 0.74
CA ALA A 80 6.85 -13.79 1.02
C ALA A 80 8.09 -14.51 0.48
N GLU A 81 8.18 -15.84 0.62
CA GLU A 81 9.25 -16.67 0.04
C GLU A 81 9.31 -16.52 -1.48
N VAL A 82 8.16 -16.62 -2.17
CA VAL A 82 8.07 -16.44 -3.62
C VAL A 82 8.54 -15.05 -4.04
N MET A 83 8.05 -13.99 -3.36
CA MET A 83 8.48 -12.64 -3.63
C MET A 83 9.99 -12.45 -3.40
N GLY A 84 10.53 -13.03 -2.33
CA GLY A 84 11.96 -12.97 -2.04
C GLY A 84 12.82 -13.59 -3.15
N GLY A 85 12.41 -14.76 -3.67
CA GLY A 85 13.09 -15.39 -4.82
C GLY A 85 13.00 -14.57 -6.11
N LEU A 86 11.83 -13.97 -6.39
CA LEU A 86 11.65 -13.13 -7.57
C LEU A 86 12.48 -11.83 -7.53
N LEU A 87 12.87 -11.39 -6.35
CA LEU A 87 13.56 -10.12 -6.09
C LEU A 87 15.01 -10.29 -5.60
N GLU A 88 15.57 -11.50 -5.65
CA GLU A 88 16.91 -11.80 -5.10
C GLU A 88 18.02 -10.89 -5.63
N ASN A 89 17.90 -10.46 -6.88
CA ASN A 89 18.87 -9.59 -7.55
C ASN A 89 18.57 -8.09 -7.39
N VAL A 90 17.54 -7.70 -6.65
CA VAL A 90 17.16 -6.30 -6.43
C VAL A 90 17.61 -5.84 -5.04
N LYS A 91 18.54 -4.88 -4.98
CA LYS A 91 19.17 -4.45 -3.70
C LYS A 91 18.18 -3.84 -2.70
N GLN A 92 17.24 -3.04 -3.17
CA GLN A 92 16.23 -2.33 -2.37
C GLN A 92 14.90 -2.36 -3.12
N PRO A 93 14.15 -3.48 -3.05
CA PRO A 93 12.90 -3.60 -3.77
C PRO A 93 11.81 -2.68 -3.23
N TYR A 94 10.98 -2.17 -4.14
CA TYR A 94 9.72 -1.49 -3.85
C TYR A 94 8.56 -2.42 -4.21
N ILE A 95 7.77 -2.80 -3.23
CA ILE A 95 6.58 -3.64 -3.41
C ILE A 95 5.33 -2.83 -3.11
N ILE A 96 4.33 -2.92 -3.98
CA ILE A 96 2.99 -2.42 -3.72
C ILE A 96 2.10 -3.61 -3.36
N ASP A 97 1.42 -3.52 -2.21
CA ASP A 97 0.34 -4.42 -1.81
C ASP A 97 -0.98 -3.74 -2.17
N SER A 98 -1.58 -4.21 -3.26
CA SER A 98 -2.79 -3.62 -3.85
C SER A 98 -4.04 -4.29 -3.29
N GLY A 99 -4.78 -3.56 -2.45
CA GLY A 99 -5.89 -4.09 -1.66
C GLY A 99 -5.38 -4.73 -0.37
N CYS A 100 -4.50 -4.03 0.35
CA CYS A 100 -3.80 -4.54 1.55
C CYS A 100 -4.74 -4.85 2.73
N GLY A 101 -6.01 -4.45 2.66
CA GLY A 101 -6.98 -4.64 3.74
C GLY A 101 -6.50 -4.02 5.05
N GLU A 102 -6.58 -4.76 6.13
CA GLU A 102 -6.20 -4.35 7.47
C GLU A 102 -4.70 -4.60 7.80
N GLY A 103 -3.92 -5.05 6.80
CA GLY A 103 -2.47 -5.13 6.85
C GLY A 103 -1.86 -6.44 7.31
N PHE A 104 -2.65 -7.49 7.57
CA PHE A 104 -2.13 -8.80 7.99
C PHE A 104 -1.06 -9.33 7.05
N TYR A 105 -1.36 -9.38 5.75
CA TYR A 105 -0.42 -9.88 4.76
C TYR A 105 0.79 -8.96 4.62
N THR A 106 0.57 -7.65 4.42
CA THR A 106 1.65 -6.66 4.25
C THR A 106 2.66 -6.70 5.39
N VAL A 107 2.18 -6.79 6.64
CA VAL A 107 3.05 -6.82 7.82
C VAL A 107 3.87 -8.12 7.88
N ASN A 108 3.25 -9.26 7.58
CA ASN A 108 3.98 -10.53 7.52
C ASN A 108 5.02 -10.55 6.39
N TYR A 109 4.70 -9.96 5.23
CA TYR A 109 5.68 -9.79 4.15
C TYR A 109 6.85 -8.89 4.56
N ALA A 110 6.55 -7.78 5.21
CA ALA A 110 7.56 -6.82 5.66
C ALA A 110 8.52 -7.39 6.70
N LYS A 111 8.03 -8.24 7.60
CA LYS A 111 8.87 -9.01 8.54
C LYS A 111 9.80 -9.97 7.83
N ALA A 112 9.27 -10.70 6.85
CA ALA A 112 10.04 -11.70 6.10
C ALA A 112 11.07 -11.07 5.16
N LEU A 113 10.81 -9.85 4.65
CA LEU A 113 11.63 -9.15 3.67
C LEU A 113 12.09 -7.77 4.19
N PRO A 114 12.94 -7.69 5.23
CA PRO A 114 13.27 -6.43 5.92
C PRO A 114 14.04 -5.41 5.07
N LYS A 115 14.66 -5.82 3.97
CA LYS A 115 15.35 -4.92 3.03
C LYS A 115 14.44 -4.31 1.96
N THR A 116 13.17 -4.74 1.93
CA THR A 116 12.15 -4.30 0.99
C THR A 116 11.32 -3.17 1.57
N LYS A 117 10.95 -2.19 0.77
CA LYS A 117 9.98 -1.17 1.14
C LYS A 117 8.60 -1.53 0.60
N PHE A 118 7.62 -1.62 1.49
CA PHE A 118 6.24 -1.95 1.16
C PHE A 118 5.35 -0.71 1.16
N TYR A 119 4.44 -0.64 0.19
CA TYR A 119 3.41 0.38 0.06
C TYR A 119 2.05 -0.29 -0.02
N GLY A 120 1.29 -0.28 1.09
CA GLY A 120 -0.05 -0.83 1.14
C GLY A 120 -1.10 0.19 0.70
N ILE A 121 -1.99 -0.25 -0.20
CA ILE A 121 -3.09 0.57 -0.71
C ILE A 121 -4.39 -0.16 -0.47
N ASP A 122 -5.34 0.52 0.15
CA ASP A 122 -6.71 0.06 0.27
C ASP A 122 -7.71 1.21 0.14
N ILE A 123 -8.89 0.91 -0.36
CA ILE A 123 -9.96 1.90 -0.50
C ILE A 123 -10.63 2.22 0.85
N SER A 124 -10.56 1.28 1.80
CA SER A 124 -11.13 1.43 3.14
C SER A 124 -10.23 2.26 4.04
N LYS A 125 -10.73 3.42 4.46
CA LYS A 125 -10.07 4.25 5.46
C LYS A 125 -9.93 3.53 6.81
N ALA A 126 -10.90 2.70 7.18
CA ALA A 126 -10.87 1.92 8.42
C ALA A 126 -9.75 0.87 8.38
N ALA A 127 -9.62 0.15 7.27
CA ALA A 127 -8.59 -0.84 7.06
C ALA A 127 -7.18 -0.22 7.11
N VAL A 128 -6.94 0.84 6.34
CA VAL A 128 -5.65 1.55 6.34
C VAL A 128 -5.29 2.13 7.71
N ALA A 129 -6.28 2.66 8.44
CA ALA A 129 -6.06 3.11 9.81
C ALA A 129 -5.68 1.97 10.77
N HIS A 130 -6.13 0.74 10.50
CA HIS A 130 -5.75 -0.46 11.25
C HIS A 130 -4.34 -0.92 10.87
N CYS A 131 -3.94 -0.88 9.60
CA CYS A 131 -2.56 -1.13 9.16
C CYS A 131 -1.54 -0.31 9.98
N MET A 132 -1.84 0.98 10.20
CA MET A 132 -0.96 1.85 11.00
C MET A 132 -0.86 1.38 12.46
N THR A 133 -1.94 0.85 13.01
CA THR A 133 -1.91 0.26 14.36
C THR A 133 -1.03 -0.99 14.37
N ARG A 134 -1.17 -1.89 13.39
CA ARG A 134 -0.33 -3.10 13.28
C ARG A 134 1.15 -2.77 13.20
N ILE A 135 1.56 -1.92 12.25
CA ILE A 135 2.99 -1.59 12.11
C ILE A 135 3.57 -0.93 13.34
N HIS A 136 2.77 -0.14 14.05
CA HIS A 136 3.21 0.49 15.31
C HIS A 136 3.38 -0.55 16.42
N CYS A 137 2.40 -1.43 16.63
CA CYS A 137 2.46 -2.49 17.66
C CYS A 137 3.61 -3.48 17.41
N GLU A 138 3.94 -3.73 16.16
CA GLU A 138 4.93 -4.71 15.76
C GLU A 138 6.30 -4.10 15.38
N ASN A 139 6.48 -2.78 15.56
CA ASN A 139 7.70 -2.03 15.25
C ASN A 139 8.18 -2.20 13.80
N ILE A 140 7.24 -2.25 12.85
CA ILE A 140 7.52 -2.36 11.42
C ILE A 140 7.82 -0.98 10.85
N THR A 141 9.00 -0.80 10.25
CA THR A 141 9.47 0.51 9.73
C THR A 141 9.60 0.58 8.22
N ASN A 142 9.47 -0.55 7.54
CA ASN A 142 9.61 -0.67 6.09
C ASN A 142 8.27 -0.66 5.33
N CYS A 143 7.17 -0.23 5.98
CA CYS A 143 5.85 -0.08 5.38
C CYS A 143 5.39 1.38 5.36
N GLU A 144 4.65 1.74 4.32
CA GLU A 144 3.83 2.95 4.24
C GLU A 144 2.45 2.59 3.70
N PHE A 145 1.41 3.33 4.15
CA PHE A 145 0.04 3.05 3.73
C PHE A 145 -0.69 4.31 3.25
N ALA A 146 -1.55 4.12 2.24
CA ALA A 146 -2.41 5.18 1.76
C ALA A 146 -3.82 4.66 1.44
N VAL A 147 -4.83 5.50 1.70
CA VAL A 147 -6.19 5.25 1.22
C VAL A 147 -6.25 5.65 -0.24
N ALA A 148 -6.44 4.67 -1.13
CA ALA A 148 -6.53 4.90 -2.56
C ALA A 148 -7.22 3.72 -3.25
N SER A 149 -7.58 3.89 -4.52
CA SER A 149 -8.18 2.83 -5.34
C SER A 149 -7.11 2.03 -6.07
N SER A 150 -7.25 0.69 -6.10
CA SER A 150 -6.43 -0.18 -6.94
C SER A 150 -6.64 0.09 -8.44
N PHE A 151 -7.78 0.68 -8.82
CA PHE A 151 -8.08 1.10 -10.19
C PHE A 151 -7.52 2.49 -10.54
N GLN A 152 -6.85 3.14 -9.61
CA GLN A 152 -6.17 4.42 -9.79
C GLN A 152 -5.03 4.52 -8.78
N LEU A 153 -4.00 3.72 -8.98
CA LEU A 153 -2.86 3.65 -8.08
C LEU A 153 -2.14 5.01 -8.00
N PRO A 154 -1.90 5.53 -6.79
CA PRO A 154 -1.33 6.86 -6.61
C PRO A 154 0.20 6.88 -6.76
N PHE A 155 0.75 6.07 -7.65
CA PHE A 155 2.19 5.97 -7.87
C PHE A 155 2.59 6.46 -9.24
N ILE A 156 3.84 6.95 -9.35
CA ILE A 156 4.46 7.26 -10.64
C ILE A 156 4.60 6.00 -11.49
N ASP A 157 4.68 6.18 -12.80
CA ASP A 157 4.93 5.08 -13.73
C ASP A 157 6.28 4.40 -13.43
N LYS A 158 6.36 3.10 -13.68
CA LYS A 158 7.58 2.28 -13.53
C LYS A 158 8.23 2.43 -12.15
N PHE A 159 7.44 2.45 -11.10
CA PHE A 159 7.90 2.60 -9.73
C PHE A 159 8.22 1.28 -9.05
N ALA A 160 7.30 0.30 -9.11
CA ALA A 160 7.37 -0.92 -8.33
C ALA A 160 8.20 -2.02 -9.01
N ASP A 161 8.99 -2.72 -8.23
CA ASP A 161 9.67 -3.94 -8.66
C ASP A 161 8.72 -5.14 -8.66
N LEU A 162 7.73 -5.10 -7.74
CA LEU A 162 6.69 -6.12 -7.65
C LEU A 162 5.38 -5.51 -7.15
N ILE A 163 4.26 -6.02 -7.65
CA ILE A 163 2.93 -5.81 -7.07
C ILE A 163 2.45 -7.16 -6.53
N VAL A 164 1.96 -7.17 -5.30
CA VAL A 164 1.22 -8.30 -4.73
C VAL A 164 -0.25 -7.88 -4.58
N CYS A 165 -1.16 -8.84 -4.92
CA CYS A 165 -2.59 -8.61 -4.84
C CYS A 165 -3.26 -9.86 -4.24
N THR A 166 -3.52 -9.84 -2.93
CA THR A 166 -4.07 -10.97 -2.19
C THR A 166 -5.56 -10.77 -1.92
N PHE A 167 -6.41 -11.57 -2.58
CA PHE A 167 -7.88 -11.53 -2.42
C PHE A 167 -8.53 -10.15 -2.68
N ALA A 168 -7.94 -9.36 -3.59
CA ALA A 168 -8.43 -8.04 -3.93
C ALA A 168 -8.67 -7.90 -5.45
N PRO A 169 -9.44 -6.90 -5.91
CA PRO A 169 -9.65 -6.65 -7.33
C PRO A 169 -8.35 -6.27 -8.05
N VAL A 170 -8.14 -6.87 -9.21
CA VAL A 170 -6.98 -6.63 -10.08
C VAL A 170 -7.29 -5.52 -11.09
N SER A 171 -6.31 -4.65 -11.35
CA SER A 171 -6.34 -3.62 -12.40
C SER A 171 -5.13 -3.75 -13.31
N ASN A 172 -5.28 -4.48 -14.41
CA ASN A 172 -4.18 -4.78 -15.33
C ASN A 172 -3.49 -3.53 -15.87
N ASP A 173 -4.28 -2.51 -16.28
CA ASP A 173 -3.74 -1.27 -16.84
C ASP A 173 -2.89 -0.49 -15.82
N GLU A 174 -3.39 -0.35 -14.58
CA GLU A 174 -2.66 0.34 -13.53
C GLU A 174 -1.42 -0.44 -13.09
N TYR A 175 -1.51 -1.77 -13.03
CA TYR A 175 -0.36 -2.61 -12.67
C TYR A 175 0.72 -2.54 -13.75
N ALA A 176 0.35 -2.63 -15.03
CA ALA A 176 1.28 -2.46 -16.15
C ALA A 176 1.95 -1.08 -16.15
N ARG A 177 1.20 -0.01 -15.82
CA ARG A 177 1.74 1.35 -15.74
C ARG A 177 2.76 1.52 -14.61
N VAL A 178 2.46 0.95 -13.44
CA VAL A 178 3.24 1.18 -12.21
C VAL A 178 4.41 0.23 -12.07
N LEU A 179 4.35 -0.98 -12.62
CA LEU A 179 5.47 -1.92 -12.64
C LEU A 179 6.62 -1.39 -13.50
N LYS A 180 7.82 -1.56 -13.02
CA LYS A 180 9.04 -1.41 -13.81
C LYS A 180 9.07 -2.40 -14.97
N ASP A 181 9.90 -2.12 -15.98
CA ASP A 181 10.18 -3.10 -17.03
C ASP A 181 10.78 -4.36 -16.37
N GLY A 182 10.17 -5.51 -16.63
CA GLY A 182 10.53 -6.77 -15.96
C GLY A 182 10.00 -6.93 -14.53
N GLY A 183 9.24 -5.97 -14.00
CA GLY A 183 8.55 -6.06 -12.72
C GLY A 183 7.60 -7.24 -12.66
N LYS A 184 7.27 -7.70 -11.44
CA LYS A 184 6.53 -8.94 -11.20
C LYS A 184 5.16 -8.68 -10.59
N LEU A 185 4.21 -9.57 -10.88
CA LEU A 185 2.90 -9.63 -10.22
C LEU A 185 2.76 -10.98 -9.52
N VAL A 186 2.31 -10.94 -8.27
CA VAL A 186 2.05 -12.11 -7.41
C VAL A 186 0.62 -12.04 -6.85
#